data_b4e8a7e1b7d2416161c16185d90ab106
#
_entry.id   b4e8a7e1b7d2416161c16185d90ab106
#
_cell.length_a   1.000
_cell.length_b   1.000
_cell.length_c   1.000
_cell.angle_alpha   90.00
_cell.angle_beta   90.00
_cell.angle_gamma   90.00
#
_symmetry.space_group_name_H-M   'P 1'
#
loop_
_entity.id
_entity.type
_entity.pdbx_description
1 polymer ?
#
loop_
_entity_poly.entity_id
_entity_poly.type
_entity_poly.pdbx_seq_one_letter_code
_entity_poly.pdbx_strand_id
1 'polypeptide(L)'
;MRNHSSLLAFLVLALGAVAPAYAELKIVTIRAAEIVAASPQFKSSQAQMKTEFERRKTELETEARKFAEDSQKFRREADLMSSDARAKAEKELQTRRIDLDYKQRQFGEDFQKRDRELSESLMNSIKQVVVDVATSQGADLVVQD
;
A
#
# COMPACT_ATOMS: atom_id res chain seq x y z
N MET A 1 21.14 -66.99 -64.81
CA MET A 1 20.21 -65.91 -65.24
C MET A 1 19.29 -65.53 -64.09
N ARG A 2 19.68 -64.69 -63.23
CA ARG A 2 18.78 -64.19 -62.19
C ARG A 2 19.24 -62.76 -61.83
N ASN A 3 18.38 -61.80 -62.12
CA ASN A 3 18.53 -60.37 -61.92
C ASN A 3 18.59 -60.03 -60.45
N HIS A 4 19.72 -59.47 -59.97
CA HIS A 4 19.86 -58.81 -58.66
C HIS A 4 20.22 -57.35 -58.90
N SER A 5 19.27 -56.61 -59.37
CA SER A 5 19.51 -55.17 -59.62
C SER A 5 18.28 -54.37 -59.28
N SER A 6 17.82 -54.41 -58.04
CA SER A 6 16.70 -53.48 -57.62
C SER A 6 16.57 -53.35 -56.11
N LEU A 7 17.64 -53.27 -55.33
CA LEU A 7 17.56 -53.18 -53.88
C LEU A 7 18.47 -52.09 -53.28
N LEU A 8 18.88 -51.12 -54.10
CA LEU A 8 19.82 -50.09 -53.66
C LEU A 8 19.32 -48.64 -53.89
N ALA A 9 18.02 -48.38 -53.95
CA ALA A 9 17.49 -47.09 -54.31
C ALA A 9 16.48 -46.49 -53.26
N PHE A 10 16.48 -46.91 -52.00
CA PHE A 10 15.53 -46.33 -51.00
C PHE A 10 16.17 -46.00 -49.65
N LEU A 11 17.46 -45.60 -49.65
CA LEU A 11 18.08 -45.15 -48.40
C LEU A 11 18.68 -43.74 -48.54
N VAL A 12 17.95 -42.84 -49.11
CA VAL A 12 18.32 -41.41 -49.08
C VAL A 12 17.03 -40.59 -48.97
N LEU A 13 16.88 -39.90 -47.93
CA LEU A 13 16.11 -38.70 -47.61
C LEU A 13 15.20 -38.84 -46.39
N ALA A 14 15.83 -38.93 -45.22
CA ALA A 14 15.21 -38.47 -43.99
C ALA A 14 16.21 -37.53 -43.25
N LEU A 15 16.79 -36.57 -43.96
CA LEU A 15 17.30 -35.36 -43.29
C LEU A 15 16.10 -34.48 -43.05
N GLY A 16 15.41 -34.74 -41.92
CA GLY A 16 14.40 -33.86 -41.39
C GLY A 16 15.02 -32.51 -41.17
N ALA A 17 14.54 -31.50 -41.89
CA ALA A 17 14.84 -30.10 -41.64
C ALA A 17 14.43 -29.79 -40.21
N VAL A 18 15.38 -29.78 -39.27
CA VAL A 18 15.20 -29.15 -37.95
C VAL A 18 15.16 -27.67 -38.23
N ALA A 19 13.96 -27.15 -38.50
CA ALA A 19 13.74 -25.73 -38.51
C ALA A 19 14.02 -25.20 -37.07
N PRO A 20 14.92 -24.21 -36.90
CA PRO A 20 15.09 -23.62 -35.59
C PRO A 20 13.74 -22.98 -35.21
N ALA A 21 13.10 -23.54 -34.18
CA ALA A 21 11.96 -22.90 -33.57
C ALA A 21 12.46 -21.65 -32.86
N TYR A 22 12.44 -20.53 -33.57
CA TYR A 22 12.61 -19.22 -32.95
C TYR A 22 11.36 -19.05 -32.08
N ALA A 23 11.47 -19.29 -30.78
CA ALA A 23 10.45 -18.89 -29.81
C ALA A 23 10.38 -17.38 -29.86
N GLU A 24 9.30 -16.85 -30.41
CA GLU A 24 9.04 -15.41 -30.44
C GLU A 24 8.80 -14.96 -28.99
N LEU A 25 9.71 -14.13 -28.46
CA LEU A 25 9.62 -13.62 -27.10
C LEU A 25 8.41 -12.69 -27.00
N LYS A 26 7.41 -13.09 -26.21
CA LYS A 26 6.20 -12.32 -26.00
C LYS A 26 6.35 -11.36 -24.82
N ILE A 27 6.50 -10.06 -25.13
CA ILE A 27 6.62 -9.00 -24.14
C ILE A 27 5.28 -8.30 -23.98
N VAL A 28 4.83 -8.14 -22.72
CA VAL A 28 3.64 -7.38 -22.36
C VAL A 28 4.05 -6.17 -21.53
N THR A 29 3.53 -4.99 -21.90
CA THR A 29 3.73 -3.75 -21.14
C THR A 29 2.52 -3.48 -20.28
N ILE A 30 2.73 -3.13 -19.02
CA ILE A 30 1.69 -2.74 -18.07
C ILE A 30 1.89 -1.31 -17.60
N ARG A 31 0.79 -0.62 -17.33
CA ARG A 31 0.77 0.70 -16.71
C ARG A 31 0.24 0.60 -15.29
N ALA A 32 1.15 0.44 -14.35
CA ALA A 32 0.80 0.28 -12.93
C ALA A 32 -0.08 1.43 -12.40
N ALA A 33 0.17 2.66 -12.82
CA ALA A 33 -0.63 3.82 -12.42
C ALA A 33 -2.10 3.72 -12.85
N GLU A 34 -2.38 3.16 -14.05
CA GLU A 34 -3.75 2.96 -14.53
C GLU A 34 -4.46 1.85 -13.74
N ILE A 35 -3.74 0.78 -13.38
CA ILE A 35 -4.28 -0.31 -12.54
C ILE A 35 -4.70 0.25 -11.18
N VAL A 36 -3.83 1.07 -10.55
CA VAL A 36 -4.13 1.74 -9.28
C VAL A 36 -5.36 2.63 -9.39
N ALA A 37 -5.38 3.48 -10.43
CA ALA A 37 -6.49 4.41 -10.65
C ALA A 37 -7.82 3.69 -10.95
N ALA A 38 -7.77 2.51 -11.52
CA ALA A 38 -8.95 1.69 -11.80
C ALA A 38 -9.41 0.83 -10.62
N SER A 39 -8.61 0.67 -9.54
CA SER A 39 -8.94 -0.19 -8.40
C SER A 39 -10.00 0.43 -7.48
N PRO A 40 -11.26 -0.08 -7.47
CA PRO A 40 -12.29 0.42 -6.57
C PRO A 40 -11.96 0.16 -5.10
N GLN A 41 -11.32 -0.97 -4.80
CA GLN A 41 -10.93 -1.36 -3.45
C GLN A 41 -9.88 -0.41 -2.88
N PHE A 42 -8.88 -0.04 -3.67
CA PHE A 42 -7.87 0.94 -3.24
C PHE A 42 -8.50 2.30 -2.96
N LYS A 43 -9.35 2.80 -3.86
CA LYS A 43 -10.08 4.07 -3.66
C LYS A 43 -10.94 4.04 -2.39
N SER A 44 -11.65 2.95 -2.16
CA SER A 44 -12.48 2.78 -0.96
C SER A 44 -11.63 2.78 0.31
N SER A 45 -10.53 2.02 0.35
CA SER A 45 -9.62 1.97 1.50
C SER A 45 -8.95 3.32 1.78
N GLN A 46 -8.56 4.04 0.74
CA GLN A 46 -8.01 5.39 0.86
C GLN A 46 -9.05 6.39 1.40
N ALA A 47 -10.29 6.31 0.91
CA ALA A 47 -11.38 7.16 1.42
C ALA A 47 -11.71 6.87 2.88
N GLN A 48 -11.74 5.59 3.29
CA GLN A 48 -11.95 5.18 4.68
C GLN A 48 -10.83 5.70 5.58
N MET A 49 -9.58 5.50 5.18
CA MET A 49 -8.41 6.03 5.90
C MET A 49 -8.52 7.54 6.08
N LYS A 50 -8.80 8.28 5.00
CA LYS A 50 -8.98 9.73 5.06
C LYS A 50 -10.06 10.13 6.05
N THR A 51 -11.23 9.52 5.98
CA THR A 51 -12.37 9.83 6.87
C THR A 51 -12.03 9.55 8.33
N GLU A 52 -11.40 8.40 8.63
CA GLU A 52 -10.99 8.03 9.98
C GLU A 52 -9.99 9.03 10.55
N PHE A 53 -8.94 9.36 9.80
CA PHE A 53 -7.88 10.24 10.29
C PHE A 53 -8.30 11.71 10.36
N GLU A 54 -9.16 12.19 9.46
CA GLU A 54 -9.77 13.53 9.59
C GLU A 54 -10.63 13.65 10.85
N ARG A 55 -11.42 12.64 11.18
CA ARG A 55 -12.19 12.62 12.43
C ARG A 55 -11.27 12.66 13.65
N ARG A 56 -10.27 11.78 13.73
CA ARG A 56 -9.30 11.73 14.84
C ARG A 56 -8.52 13.03 14.99
N LYS A 57 -8.13 13.63 13.86
CA LYS A 57 -7.48 14.96 13.84
C LYS A 57 -8.37 16.03 14.45
N THR A 58 -9.63 16.10 14.06
CA THR A 58 -10.61 17.07 14.59
C THR A 58 -10.83 16.88 16.10
N GLU A 59 -10.89 15.62 16.57
CA GLU A 59 -10.98 15.31 18.00
C GLU A 59 -9.75 15.83 18.77
N LEU A 60 -8.54 15.55 18.27
CA LEU A 60 -7.29 16.04 18.89
C LEU A 60 -7.18 17.56 18.89
N GLU A 61 -7.54 18.23 17.81
CA GLU A 61 -7.56 19.68 17.72
C GLU A 61 -8.55 20.30 18.72
N THR A 62 -9.69 19.66 18.92
CA THR A 62 -10.71 20.09 19.90
C THR A 62 -10.21 19.91 21.32
N GLU A 63 -9.59 18.77 21.65
CA GLU A 63 -8.98 18.53 22.96
C GLU A 63 -7.84 19.51 23.24
N ALA A 64 -6.96 19.77 22.25
CA ALA A 64 -5.85 20.69 22.39
C ALA A 64 -6.34 22.14 22.62
N ARG A 65 -7.38 22.58 21.90
CA ARG A 65 -7.99 23.89 22.12
C ARG A 65 -8.57 24.01 23.52
N LYS A 66 -9.33 23.02 23.97
CA LYS A 66 -9.89 23.00 25.32
C LYS A 66 -8.80 23.02 26.39
N PHE A 67 -7.74 22.26 26.22
CA PHE A 67 -6.59 22.30 27.11
C PHE A 67 -5.93 23.69 27.16
N ALA A 68 -5.78 24.37 26.01
CA ALA A 68 -5.24 25.72 25.95
C ALA A 68 -6.14 26.73 26.68
N GLU A 69 -7.46 26.65 26.52
CA GLU A 69 -8.46 27.49 27.20
C GLU A 69 -8.40 27.29 28.72
N ASP A 70 -8.42 26.02 29.18
CA ASP A 70 -8.35 25.65 30.60
C ASP A 70 -7.02 26.10 31.23
N SER A 71 -5.91 25.97 30.49
CA SER A 71 -4.60 26.42 30.93
C SER A 71 -4.53 27.97 31.05
N GLN A 72 -5.17 28.68 30.14
CA GLN A 72 -5.26 30.15 30.24
C GLN A 72 -6.16 30.60 31.41
N LYS A 73 -7.28 29.90 31.60
CA LYS A 73 -8.18 30.16 32.73
C LYS A 73 -7.44 29.92 34.05
N PHE A 74 -6.76 28.81 34.19
CA PHE A 74 -5.96 28.52 35.37
C PHE A 74 -4.92 29.62 35.65
N ARG A 75 -4.18 30.08 34.66
CA ARG A 75 -3.18 31.17 34.83
C ARG A 75 -3.77 32.47 35.33
N ARG A 76 -5.02 32.78 34.96
CA ARG A 76 -5.72 34.01 35.43
C ARG A 76 -6.27 33.87 36.84
N GLU A 77 -6.63 32.64 37.25
CA GLU A 77 -7.37 32.42 38.50
C GLU A 77 -6.50 31.80 39.61
N ALA A 78 -5.29 31.35 39.28
CA ALA A 78 -4.41 30.60 40.19
C ALA A 78 -4.11 31.32 41.49
N ASP A 79 -3.93 32.67 41.44
CA ASP A 79 -3.63 33.48 42.62
C ASP A 79 -4.84 33.66 43.55
N LEU A 80 -6.05 33.40 43.05
CA LEU A 80 -7.29 33.47 43.82
C LEU A 80 -7.73 32.13 44.39
N MET A 81 -7.00 31.04 44.02
CA MET A 81 -7.32 29.69 44.48
C MET A 81 -6.69 29.39 45.85
N SER A 82 -7.34 28.49 46.61
CA SER A 82 -6.67 27.87 47.75
C SER A 82 -5.50 27.00 47.31
N SER A 83 -4.53 26.75 48.18
CA SER A 83 -3.36 25.89 47.87
C SER A 83 -3.76 24.51 47.35
N ASP A 84 -4.77 23.91 47.97
CA ASP A 84 -5.24 22.56 47.58
C ASP A 84 -5.94 22.55 46.22
N ALA A 85 -6.79 23.57 45.97
CA ALA A 85 -7.47 23.73 44.68
C ALA A 85 -6.47 23.98 43.54
N ARG A 86 -5.45 24.82 43.80
CA ARG A 86 -4.38 25.09 42.85
C ARG A 86 -3.57 23.83 42.54
N ALA A 87 -3.10 23.11 43.55
CA ALA A 87 -2.36 21.87 43.37
C ALA A 87 -3.14 20.80 42.58
N LYS A 88 -4.45 20.69 42.84
CA LYS A 88 -5.31 19.78 42.09
C LYS A 88 -5.44 20.16 40.62
N ALA A 89 -5.66 21.45 40.36
CA ALA A 89 -5.79 21.96 38.97
C ALA A 89 -4.47 21.82 38.18
N GLU A 90 -3.32 22.10 38.82
CA GLU A 90 -1.99 21.89 38.21
C GLU A 90 -1.77 20.43 37.82
N LYS A 91 -2.08 19.49 38.72
CA LYS A 91 -1.96 18.07 38.46
C LYS A 91 -2.87 17.62 37.32
N GLU A 92 -4.10 18.12 37.27
CA GLU A 92 -5.05 17.81 36.21
C GLU A 92 -4.56 18.29 34.85
N LEU A 93 -4.10 19.54 34.76
CA LEU A 93 -3.54 20.11 33.54
C LEU A 93 -2.28 19.36 33.09
N GLN A 94 -1.41 18.98 34.02
CA GLN A 94 -0.24 18.18 33.69
C GLN A 94 -0.60 16.80 33.14
N THR A 95 -1.59 16.12 33.74
CA THR A 95 -2.08 14.83 33.25
C THR A 95 -2.65 14.95 31.85
N ARG A 96 -3.49 15.96 31.60
CA ARG A 96 -4.07 16.22 30.27
C ARG A 96 -2.99 16.53 29.23
N ARG A 97 -1.95 17.26 29.58
CA ARG A 97 -0.84 17.54 28.68
C ARG A 97 -0.15 16.26 28.24
N ILE A 98 0.19 15.38 29.21
CA ILE A 98 0.84 14.09 28.92
C ILE A 98 -0.06 13.23 28.01
N ASP A 99 -1.36 13.21 28.29
CA ASP A 99 -2.34 12.46 27.49
C ASP A 99 -2.44 12.99 26.05
N LEU A 100 -2.50 14.31 25.87
CA LEU A 100 -2.49 14.94 24.54
C LEU A 100 -1.20 14.64 23.76
N ASP A 101 -0.04 14.77 24.39
CA ASP A 101 1.25 14.45 23.77
C ASP A 101 1.31 12.97 23.35
N TYR A 102 0.77 12.07 24.16
CA TYR A 102 0.66 10.66 23.84
C TYR A 102 -0.26 10.43 22.64
N LYS A 103 -1.48 10.99 22.67
CA LYS A 103 -2.46 10.85 21.58
C LYS A 103 -1.94 11.40 20.25
N GLN A 104 -1.20 12.52 20.28
CA GLN A 104 -0.59 13.09 19.07
C GLN A 104 0.47 12.16 18.47
N ARG A 105 1.33 11.55 19.31
CA ARG A 105 2.30 10.56 18.82
C ARG A 105 1.62 9.34 18.25
N GLN A 106 0.65 8.77 18.97
CA GLN A 106 -0.15 7.63 18.52
C GLN A 106 -0.84 7.90 17.18
N PHE A 107 -1.42 9.10 17.02
CA PHE A 107 -2.03 9.51 15.75
C PHE A 107 -1.02 9.46 14.59
N GLY A 108 0.18 10.00 14.80
CA GLY A 108 1.23 9.99 13.77
C GLY A 108 1.72 8.59 13.44
N GLU A 109 1.93 7.75 14.44
CA GLU A 109 2.37 6.36 14.28
C GLU A 109 1.32 5.51 13.57
N ASP A 110 0.06 5.62 13.97
CA ASP A 110 -1.07 4.90 13.37
C ASP A 110 -1.26 5.31 11.91
N PHE A 111 -1.15 6.62 11.61
CA PHE A 111 -1.25 7.12 10.24
C PHE A 111 -0.17 6.51 9.36
N GLN A 112 1.09 6.57 9.79
CA GLN A 112 2.21 5.99 9.04
C GLN A 112 2.09 4.48 8.87
N LYS A 113 1.62 3.78 9.91
CA LYS A 113 1.38 2.35 9.85
C LYS A 113 0.30 2.03 8.82
N ARG A 114 -0.81 2.74 8.86
CA ARG A 114 -1.95 2.53 7.96
C ARG A 114 -1.60 2.85 6.51
N ASP A 115 -0.83 3.90 6.28
CA ASP A 115 -0.32 4.27 4.96
C ASP A 115 0.59 3.19 4.36
N ARG A 116 1.50 2.62 5.17
CA ARG A 116 2.33 1.48 4.75
C ARG A 116 1.49 0.26 4.42
N GLU A 117 0.56 -0.13 5.28
CA GLU A 117 -0.32 -1.28 5.05
C GLU A 117 -1.14 -1.13 3.76
N LEU A 118 -1.64 0.08 3.50
CA LEU A 118 -2.38 0.37 2.28
C LEU A 118 -1.48 0.27 1.04
N SER A 119 -0.27 0.79 1.12
CA SER A 119 0.72 0.72 0.03
C SER A 119 1.15 -0.72 -0.25
N GLU A 120 1.41 -1.52 0.78
CA GLU A 120 1.76 -2.94 0.65
C GLU A 120 0.61 -3.74 0.04
N SER A 121 -0.62 -3.52 0.51
CA SER A 121 -1.81 -4.16 -0.04
C SER A 121 -2.00 -3.83 -1.52
N LEU A 122 -1.78 -2.57 -1.89
CA LEU A 122 -1.82 -2.12 -3.28
C LEU A 122 -0.76 -2.81 -4.14
N MET A 123 0.49 -2.84 -3.68
CA MET A 123 1.59 -3.49 -4.41
C MET A 123 1.34 -4.98 -4.62
N ASN A 124 0.80 -5.66 -3.61
CA ASN A 124 0.43 -7.07 -3.72
C ASN A 124 -0.71 -7.28 -4.73
N SER A 125 -1.71 -6.39 -4.75
CA SER A 125 -2.80 -6.44 -5.72
C SER A 125 -2.31 -6.21 -7.15
N ILE A 126 -1.41 -5.24 -7.35
CA ILE A 126 -0.78 -5.00 -8.66
C ILE A 126 0.00 -6.24 -9.12
N LYS A 127 0.83 -6.80 -8.23
CA LYS A 127 1.60 -8.02 -8.51
C LYS A 127 0.70 -9.17 -8.98
N GLN A 128 -0.43 -9.38 -8.29
CA GLN A 128 -1.38 -10.44 -8.65
C GLN A 128 -1.96 -10.20 -10.05
N VAL A 129 -2.43 -8.98 -10.32
CA VAL A 129 -2.97 -8.61 -11.64
C VAL A 129 -1.92 -8.81 -12.75
N VAL A 130 -0.68 -8.43 -12.50
CA VAL A 130 0.43 -8.62 -13.45
C VAL A 130 0.65 -10.08 -13.77
N VAL A 131 0.69 -10.94 -12.74
CA VAL A 131 0.86 -12.40 -12.91
C VAL A 131 -0.32 -12.99 -13.67
N ASP A 132 -1.53 -12.61 -13.35
CA ASP A 132 -2.75 -13.11 -13.99
C ASP A 132 -2.79 -12.72 -15.48
N VAL A 133 -2.46 -11.47 -15.81
CA VAL A 133 -2.38 -10.98 -17.19
C VAL A 133 -1.25 -11.67 -17.95
N ALA A 134 -0.05 -11.76 -17.38
CA ALA A 134 1.09 -12.45 -17.99
C ALA A 134 0.76 -13.91 -18.32
N THR A 135 0.18 -14.61 -17.35
CA THR A 135 -0.21 -16.01 -17.51
C THR A 135 -1.29 -16.19 -18.57
N SER A 136 -2.34 -15.37 -18.54
CA SER A 136 -3.46 -15.44 -19.49
C SER A 136 -3.05 -15.13 -20.93
N GLN A 137 -2.03 -14.28 -21.09
CA GLN A 137 -1.51 -13.91 -22.39
C GLN A 137 -0.33 -14.74 -22.86
N GLY A 138 0.18 -15.67 -22.02
CA GLY A 138 1.38 -16.44 -22.33
C GLY A 138 2.60 -15.54 -22.55
N ALA A 139 2.76 -14.52 -21.72
CA ALA A 139 3.88 -13.57 -21.80
C ALA A 139 5.14 -14.17 -21.19
N ASP A 140 6.28 -14.00 -21.88
CA ASP A 140 7.59 -14.39 -21.38
C ASP A 140 8.24 -13.31 -20.52
N LEU A 141 7.85 -12.04 -20.75
CA LEU A 141 8.37 -10.87 -20.04
C LEU A 141 7.27 -9.83 -19.85
N VAL A 142 7.20 -9.26 -18.65
CA VAL A 142 6.35 -8.10 -18.34
C VAL A 142 7.24 -6.91 -18.05
N VAL A 143 6.99 -5.79 -18.74
CA VAL A 143 7.69 -4.51 -18.56
C VAL A 143 6.71 -3.49 -18.02
N GLN A 144 7.15 -2.70 -17.06
CA GLN A 144 6.39 -1.57 -16.52
C GLN A 144 6.82 -0.30 -17.27
N ASP A 145 5.82 0.45 -17.76
CA ASP A 145 5.95 1.79 -18.31
C ASP A 145 5.70 2.85 -17.23
#